data_e298f378f90c35c495cfac55a2d3306e
#
_entry.id   e298f378f90c35c495cfac55a2d3306e
#
_cell.length_a   1.000
_cell.length_b   1.000
_cell.length_c   1.000
_cell.angle_alpha   90.00
_cell.angle_beta   90.00
_cell.angle_gamma   90.00
#
_symmetry.space_group_name_H-M   'P 1'
#
loop_
_entity.id
_entity.type
_entity.pdbx_description
1 polymer ?
#
loop_
_entity_poly.entity_id
_entity_poly.type
_entity_poly.pdbx_seq_one_letter_code
_entity_poly.pdbx_strand_id
1 'polypeptide(L)'
;MKLRTVYGPHISRCFGLSLGIDPLLIPKKCPYDCIYCPLSVKTINKTYSPKIIVTKDKILSDLRHFINSNRDVFENIEHIIVWGMGDPLLNYHTPLIVEEIKKLLVNEKSSAKIVLRTTGYLIDEKWAYPVLENANYIIIPIDAAGEYRQIINNPLEKLKLKQLVQKIKSIPRVLRNKFFIEINLLRYNGLRNSDPKILDEILSYISMSGVSKILLKTINRPSWNTRIKPVKGRVFEKTREYLENNGYKVFACIEKPLEKKIIIKSDLEEAILNHLLRKPLSNEEIQKIYGLRGIITAEKFVEANLVEKINWLNKIYFRTRHSLDLYNYLLETGG
;
A
#
# COMPACT_ATOMS: atom_id res chain seq x y z
N MET A 1 19.56 4.69 14.20
CA MET A 1 18.23 4.09 13.95
C MET A 1 18.25 3.41 12.59
N LYS A 2 17.90 2.13 12.47
CA LYS A 2 18.02 1.40 11.21
C LYS A 2 16.80 1.60 10.30
N LEU A 3 17.05 1.84 9.01
CA LEU A 3 16.02 1.83 8.00
C LEU A 3 15.64 0.37 7.67
N ARG A 4 14.45 -0.05 8.10
CA ARG A 4 13.94 -1.41 7.91
C ARG A 4 13.08 -1.52 6.67
N THR A 5 13.16 -2.68 6.04
CA THR A 5 12.31 -3.06 4.92
C THR A 5 10.96 -3.62 5.39
N VAL A 6 10.87 -4.04 6.64
CA VAL A 6 9.65 -4.52 7.31
C VAL A 6 9.08 -3.40 8.15
N TYR A 7 7.78 -3.16 8.05
CA TYR A 7 7.08 -2.11 8.78
C TYR A 7 5.67 -2.53 9.21
N GLY A 8 5.20 -1.95 10.26
CA GLY A 8 3.93 -2.31 10.89
C GLY A 8 4.13 -3.08 12.19
N PRO A 9 3.19 -3.95 12.60
CA PRO A 9 1.98 -4.36 11.87
C PRO A 9 0.98 -3.22 11.69
N HIS A 10 0.03 -3.38 10.79
CA HIS A 10 -1.05 -2.43 10.63
C HIS A 10 -2.39 -3.12 10.42
N ILE A 11 -3.46 -2.45 10.88
CA ILE A 11 -4.82 -2.92 10.70
C ILE A 11 -5.30 -2.47 9.34
N SER A 12 -5.38 -3.40 8.40
CA SER A 12 -5.88 -3.13 7.07
C SER A 12 -7.38 -3.36 7.02
N ARG A 13 -8.14 -2.41 6.45
CA ARG A 13 -9.59 -2.57 6.23
C ARG A 13 -9.93 -3.72 5.28
N CYS A 14 -9.01 -4.04 4.36
CA CYS A 14 -9.21 -5.08 3.34
C CYS A 14 -8.57 -6.41 3.73
N PHE A 15 -7.49 -6.38 4.51
CA PHE A 15 -6.60 -7.51 4.71
C PHE A 15 -6.36 -7.84 6.20
N GLY A 16 -7.15 -7.28 7.12
CA GLY A 16 -7.01 -7.54 8.55
C GLY A 16 -5.65 -7.13 9.10
N LEU A 17 -5.13 -7.91 10.05
CA LEU A 17 -3.81 -7.66 10.63
C LEU A 17 -2.72 -7.99 9.62
N SER A 18 -1.96 -6.99 9.20
CA SER A 18 -1.02 -7.10 8.10
C SER A 18 0.36 -6.57 8.45
N LEU A 19 1.39 -7.19 7.89
CA LEU A 19 2.76 -6.73 7.96
C LEU A 19 3.21 -6.22 6.59
N GLY A 20 3.84 -5.07 6.53
CA GLY A 20 4.31 -4.47 5.28
C GLY A 20 5.76 -4.86 4.96
N ILE A 21 6.02 -5.14 3.68
CA ILE A 21 7.36 -5.36 3.14
C ILE A 21 7.63 -4.32 2.07
N ASP A 22 8.66 -3.50 2.27
CA ASP A 22 9.08 -2.45 1.35
C ASP A 22 10.34 -2.84 0.58
N PRO A 23 10.25 -3.23 -0.68
CA PRO A 23 11.41 -3.59 -1.48
C PRO A 23 12.13 -2.39 -2.10
N LEU A 24 11.74 -1.15 -1.78
CA LEU A 24 12.28 0.05 -2.44
C LEU A 24 13.06 0.96 -1.50
N LEU A 25 12.63 1.08 -0.25
CA LEU A 25 13.13 2.07 0.70
C LEU A 25 13.02 3.52 0.14
N ILE A 26 13.50 4.47 0.91
CA ILE A 26 13.57 5.89 0.50
C ILE A 26 14.64 6.12 -0.59
N PRO A 27 14.47 7.15 -1.45
CA PRO A 27 13.27 7.96 -1.67
C PRO A 27 12.18 7.22 -2.44
N LYS A 28 10.97 7.79 -2.47
CA LYS A 28 9.81 7.23 -3.21
C LYS A 28 10.12 7.02 -4.69
N LYS A 29 9.84 5.82 -5.19
CA LYS A 29 9.99 5.40 -6.60
C LYS A 29 8.68 4.82 -7.10
N CYS A 30 8.04 5.52 -8.04
CA CYS A 30 6.74 5.11 -8.57
C CYS A 30 6.54 5.67 -9.97
N PRO A 31 5.86 4.97 -10.89
CA PRO A 31 5.45 5.54 -12.16
C PRO A 31 4.24 6.50 -12.04
N TYR A 32 3.61 6.56 -10.85
CA TYR A 32 2.48 7.42 -10.52
C TYR A 32 2.84 8.46 -9.46
N ASP A 33 2.06 9.55 -9.44
CA ASP A 33 2.04 10.50 -8.34
C ASP A 33 0.59 10.75 -7.87
N CYS A 34 -0.06 9.70 -7.36
CA CYS A 34 -1.46 9.75 -6.94
C CYS A 34 -1.68 10.80 -5.86
N ILE A 35 -2.74 11.63 -6.02
CA ILE A 35 -3.08 12.68 -5.05
C ILE A 35 -3.45 12.13 -3.68
N TYR A 36 -3.88 10.88 -3.60
CA TYR A 36 -4.30 10.20 -2.38
C TYR A 36 -3.21 9.27 -1.78
N CYS A 37 -1.98 9.32 -2.31
CA CYS A 37 -0.93 8.41 -1.88
C CYS A 37 -0.66 8.51 -0.37
N PRO A 38 -0.79 7.40 0.39
CA PRO A 38 -0.61 7.44 1.84
C PRO A 38 0.84 7.66 2.28
N LEU A 39 1.80 7.57 1.36
CA LEU A 39 3.19 7.94 1.63
C LEU A 39 3.34 9.42 1.98
N SER A 40 2.32 10.24 1.69
CA SER A 40 2.29 11.67 2.01
C SER A 40 3.40 12.51 1.37
N VAL A 41 4.04 11.98 0.33
CA VAL A 41 5.11 12.64 -0.43
C VAL A 41 4.83 12.53 -1.92
N LYS A 42 5.13 13.59 -2.67
CA LYS A 42 5.07 13.59 -4.13
C LYS A 42 6.17 12.71 -4.72
N THR A 43 5.91 12.14 -5.88
CA THR A 43 6.93 11.44 -6.66
C THR A 43 7.68 12.46 -7.51
N ILE A 44 8.85 12.88 -7.06
CA ILE A 44 9.65 13.90 -7.76
C ILE A 44 10.08 13.38 -9.12
N ASN A 45 10.71 12.21 -9.15
CA ASN A 45 11.18 11.55 -10.38
C ASN A 45 10.36 10.29 -10.64
N LYS A 46 9.26 10.43 -11.39
CA LYS A 46 8.45 9.28 -11.80
C LYS A 46 9.29 8.36 -12.69
N THR A 47 9.30 7.07 -12.38
CA THR A 47 10.04 6.06 -13.14
C THR A 47 9.23 4.78 -13.29
N TYR A 48 9.50 4.02 -14.35
CA TYR A 48 9.05 2.65 -14.53
C TYR A 48 10.20 1.73 -14.95
N SER A 49 11.44 2.20 -14.79
CA SER A 49 12.66 1.41 -15.08
C SER A 49 13.09 0.68 -13.82
N PRO A 50 12.96 -0.65 -13.78
CA PRO A 50 13.34 -1.42 -12.61
C PRO A 50 14.86 -1.50 -12.46
N LYS A 51 15.31 -1.61 -11.20
CA LYS A 51 16.72 -1.79 -10.81
C LYS A 51 16.77 -2.72 -9.60
N ILE A 52 17.93 -3.23 -9.26
CA ILE A 52 18.16 -3.84 -7.95
C ILE A 52 18.29 -2.71 -6.94
N ILE A 53 17.35 -2.61 -6.01
CA ILE A 53 17.28 -1.54 -5.00
C ILE A 53 17.53 -2.11 -3.62
N VAL A 54 16.77 -3.14 -3.25
CA VAL A 54 16.92 -3.88 -2.00
C VAL A 54 17.08 -5.35 -2.33
N THR A 55 18.04 -5.99 -1.68
CA THR A 55 18.30 -7.43 -1.89
C THR A 55 17.29 -8.28 -1.11
N LYS A 56 17.06 -9.50 -1.57
CA LYS A 56 16.24 -10.48 -0.85
C LYS A 56 16.78 -10.74 0.56
N ASP A 57 18.11 -10.79 0.71
CA ASP A 57 18.76 -11.13 1.98
C ASP A 57 18.50 -10.05 3.04
N LYS A 58 18.52 -8.76 2.63
CA LYS A 58 18.15 -7.65 3.51
C LYS A 58 16.72 -7.79 4.03
N ILE A 59 15.79 -8.10 3.13
CA ILE A 59 14.36 -8.27 3.50
C ILE A 59 14.18 -9.48 4.42
N LEU A 60 14.80 -10.61 4.10
CA LEU A 60 14.69 -11.80 4.94
C LEU A 60 15.33 -11.59 6.31
N SER A 61 16.45 -10.88 6.38
CA SER A 61 17.08 -10.50 7.65
C SER A 61 16.15 -9.65 8.52
N ASP A 62 15.55 -8.60 7.93
CA ASP A 62 14.61 -7.73 8.65
C ASP A 62 13.33 -8.49 9.07
N LEU A 63 12.83 -9.39 8.23
CA LEU A 63 11.65 -10.18 8.53
C LEU A 63 11.90 -11.20 9.65
N ARG A 64 13.03 -11.90 9.63
CA ARG A 64 13.46 -12.78 10.72
C ARG A 64 13.66 -12.02 12.03
N HIS A 65 14.27 -10.82 11.96
CA HIS A 65 14.38 -9.95 13.13
C HIS A 65 13.01 -9.61 13.71
N PHE A 66 12.05 -9.21 12.87
CA PHE A 66 10.67 -8.94 13.31
C PHE A 66 10.03 -10.17 13.96
N ILE A 67 10.13 -11.34 13.33
CA ILE A 67 9.56 -12.60 13.84
C ILE A 67 10.13 -12.95 15.22
N ASN A 68 11.45 -12.90 15.33
CA ASN A 68 12.13 -13.25 16.60
C ASN A 68 11.79 -12.29 17.74
N SER A 69 11.62 -11.00 17.42
CA SER A 69 11.33 -9.97 18.43
C SER A 69 9.83 -9.87 18.77
N ASN A 70 8.94 -10.35 17.90
CA ASN A 70 7.49 -10.16 18.03
C ASN A 70 6.72 -11.43 17.59
N ARG A 71 7.14 -12.60 18.08
CA ARG A 71 6.57 -13.92 17.71
C ARG A 71 5.05 -13.97 17.89
N ASP A 72 4.57 -13.54 19.04
CA ASP A 72 3.15 -13.49 19.41
C ASP A 72 2.32 -12.61 18.46
N VAL A 73 2.90 -11.54 17.95
CA VAL A 73 2.26 -10.69 16.95
C VAL A 73 2.28 -11.35 15.56
N PHE A 74 3.43 -11.94 15.17
CA PHE A 74 3.60 -12.57 13.86
C PHE A 74 2.64 -13.73 13.65
N GLU A 75 2.39 -14.55 14.65
CA GLU A 75 1.44 -15.68 14.62
C GLU A 75 -0.01 -15.24 14.32
N ASN A 76 -0.35 -13.98 14.58
CA ASN A 76 -1.66 -13.40 14.29
C ASN A 76 -1.69 -12.62 12.96
N ILE A 77 -0.59 -12.52 12.21
CA ILE A 77 -0.56 -11.83 10.92
C ILE A 77 -1.37 -12.62 9.89
N GLU A 78 -2.37 -11.97 9.33
CA GLU A 78 -3.23 -12.53 8.29
C GLU A 78 -2.64 -12.34 6.89
N HIS A 79 -1.95 -11.22 6.66
CA HIS A 79 -1.40 -10.89 5.35
C HIS A 79 -0.03 -10.23 5.41
N ILE A 80 0.85 -10.62 4.50
CA ILE A 80 2.09 -9.92 4.18
C ILE A 80 1.85 -9.07 2.95
N ILE A 81 1.95 -7.75 3.08
CA ILE A 81 1.68 -6.81 1.99
C ILE A 81 3.00 -6.31 1.41
N VAL A 82 3.34 -6.77 0.22
CA VAL A 82 4.52 -6.31 -0.53
C VAL A 82 4.15 -4.99 -1.20
N TRP A 83 4.48 -3.91 -0.52
CA TRP A 83 4.27 -2.52 -0.91
C TRP A 83 5.03 -1.62 0.07
N GLY A 84 5.50 -0.46 -0.39
CA GLY A 84 6.23 0.48 0.46
C GLY A 84 6.45 1.82 -0.26
N MET A 85 7.69 2.21 -0.44
CA MET A 85 8.06 3.52 -1.02
C MET A 85 7.86 3.58 -2.55
N GLY A 86 6.75 3.03 -3.05
CA GLY A 86 6.34 3.11 -4.45
C GLY A 86 5.87 1.78 -5.03
N ASP A 87 6.17 1.54 -6.31
CA ASP A 87 5.78 0.30 -6.99
C ASP A 87 6.82 -0.80 -6.77
N PRO A 88 6.47 -1.90 -6.09
CA PRO A 88 7.40 -3.00 -5.79
C PRO A 88 8.13 -3.59 -7.01
N LEU A 89 7.47 -3.61 -8.18
CA LEU A 89 8.08 -4.14 -9.41
C LEU A 89 9.17 -3.24 -9.99
N LEU A 90 9.45 -2.10 -9.39
CA LEU A 90 10.66 -1.32 -9.70
C LEU A 90 11.94 -1.91 -9.08
N ASN A 91 11.82 -2.93 -8.24
CA ASN A 91 12.95 -3.72 -7.79
C ASN A 91 12.97 -5.09 -8.48
N TYR A 92 14.01 -5.39 -9.25
CA TYR A 92 14.20 -6.69 -9.91
C TYR A 92 14.21 -7.88 -8.93
N HIS A 93 14.56 -7.66 -7.67
CA HIS A 93 14.54 -8.72 -6.65
C HIS A 93 13.15 -9.01 -6.09
N THR A 94 12.11 -8.24 -6.43
CA THR A 94 10.77 -8.46 -5.88
C THR A 94 10.23 -9.88 -6.11
N PRO A 95 10.41 -10.53 -7.28
CA PRO A 95 9.99 -11.92 -7.46
C PRO A 95 10.67 -12.90 -6.51
N LEU A 96 12.00 -12.78 -6.37
CA LEU A 96 12.78 -13.59 -5.43
C LEU A 96 12.37 -13.33 -3.97
N ILE A 97 12.10 -12.07 -3.63
CA ILE A 97 11.62 -11.68 -2.30
C ILE A 97 10.30 -12.36 -1.98
N VAL A 98 9.33 -12.33 -2.90
CA VAL A 98 8.01 -12.94 -2.71
C VAL A 98 8.12 -14.46 -2.58
N GLU A 99 8.95 -15.10 -3.39
CA GLU A 99 9.21 -16.53 -3.32
C GLU A 99 9.81 -16.93 -1.96
N GLU A 100 10.84 -16.23 -1.51
CA GLU A 100 11.50 -16.51 -0.23
C GLU A 100 10.61 -16.22 0.98
N ILE A 101 9.77 -15.18 0.93
CA ILE A 101 8.75 -14.94 1.94
C ILE A 101 7.78 -16.13 2.00
N LYS A 102 7.35 -16.67 0.86
CA LYS A 102 6.47 -17.83 0.83
C LYS A 102 7.11 -19.05 1.49
N LYS A 103 8.40 -19.34 1.18
CA LYS A 103 9.17 -20.42 1.82
C LYS A 103 9.26 -20.21 3.34
N LEU A 104 9.55 -18.98 3.75
CA LEU A 104 9.64 -18.62 5.17
C LEU A 104 8.29 -18.83 5.87
N LEU A 105 7.18 -18.38 5.30
CA LEU A 105 5.84 -18.59 5.88
C LEU A 105 5.51 -20.09 6.05
N VAL A 106 5.91 -20.93 5.10
CA VAL A 106 5.76 -22.40 5.22
C VAL A 106 6.59 -22.94 6.39
N ASN A 107 7.86 -22.54 6.50
CA ASN A 107 8.76 -22.97 7.57
C ASN A 107 8.26 -22.53 8.96
N GLU A 108 7.69 -21.32 9.04
CA GLU A 108 7.10 -20.76 10.28
C GLU A 108 5.68 -21.29 10.55
N LYS A 109 5.15 -22.19 9.71
CA LYS A 109 3.76 -22.71 9.77
C LYS A 109 2.71 -21.61 9.81
N SER A 110 2.99 -20.48 9.17
CA SER A 110 2.08 -19.32 9.11
C SER A 110 1.04 -19.48 8.01
N SER A 111 -0.21 -19.15 8.33
CA SER A 111 -1.32 -19.12 7.36
C SER A 111 -1.44 -17.80 6.59
N ALA A 112 -0.54 -16.83 6.87
CA ALA A 112 -0.58 -15.51 6.26
C ALA A 112 -0.52 -15.58 4.73
N LYS A 113 -1.30 -14.70 4.08
CA LYS A 113 -1.37 -14.62 2.61
C LYS A 113 -0.50 -13.47 2.10
N ILE A 114 0.17 -13.68 0.98
CA ILE A 114 1.02 -12.66 0.34
C ILE A 114 0.18 -11.83 -0.62
N VAL A 115 0.19 -10.52 -0.45
CA VAL A 115 -0.48 -9.53 -1.29
C VAL A 115 0.56 -8.65 -1.96
N LEU A 116 0.60 -8.64 -3.29
CA LEU A 116 1.34 -7.65 -4.05
C LEU A 116 0.44 -6.47 -4.40
N ARG A 117 0.87 -5.24 -4.12
CA ARG A 117 0.22 -4.02 -4.64
C ARG A 117 1.16 -3.33 -5.62
N THR A 118 0.76 -3.22 -6.87
CA THR A 118 1.58 -2.65 -7.96
C THR A 118 0.73 -1.80 -8.88
N THR A 119 1.35 -0.88 -9.62
CA THR A 119 0.67 -0.15 -10.71
C THR A 119 0.38 -1.05 -11.91
N GLY A 120 1.03 -2.23 -11.99
CA GLY A 120 0.76 -3.28 -12.96
C GLY A 120 1.51 -3.15 -14.30
N TYR A 121 2.23 -2.07 -14.57
CA TYR A 121 2.87 -1.87 -15.89
C TYR A 121 4.03 -2.81 -16.20
N LEU A 122 4.60 -3.46 -15.18
CA LEU A 122 5.69 -4.42 -15.30
C LEU A 122 5.22 -5.86 -15.06
N ILE A 123 3.91 -6.08 -14.94
CA ILE A 123 3.35 -7.35 -14.48
C ILE A 123 3.46 -8.48 -15.52
N ASP A 124 3.55 -8.16 -16.80
CA ASP A 124 3.68 -9.10 -17.91
C ASP A 124 5.13 -9.36 -18.34
N GLU A 125 6.09 -8.70 -17.69
CA GLU A 125 7.50 -8.95 -17.92
C GLU A 125 7.89 -10.38 -17.44
N LYS A 126 8.65 -11.12 -18.25
CA LYS A 126 9.02 -12.51 -17.94
C LYS A 126 9.65 -12.67 -16.55
N TRP A 127 10.49 -11.72 -16.15
CA TRP A 127 11.15 -11.74 -14.85
C TRP A 127 10.17 -11.51 -13.68
N ALA A 128 8.98 -10.93 -13.92
CA ALA A 128 7.97 -10.70 -12.89
C ALA A 128 7.03 -11.90 -12.67
N TYR A 129 7.01 -12.89 -13.56
CA TYR A 129 6.11 -14.04 -13.45
C TYR A 129 6.20 -14.82 -12.13
N PRO A 130 7.37 -15.04 -11.52
CA PRO A 130 7.43 -15.72 -10.22
C PRO A 130 6.62 -15.02 -9.12
N VAL A 131 6.41 -13.69 -9.21
CA VAL A 131 5.49 -12.99 -8.30
C VAL A 131 4.06 -13.47 -8.47
N LEU A 132 3.61 -13.65 -9.72
CA LEU A 132 2.24 -14.10 -10.03
C LEU A 132 1.98 -15.52 -9.49
N GLU A 133 3.00 -16.36 -9.50
CA GLU A 133 2.90 -17.75 -9.01
C GLU A 133 2.86 -17.80 -7.49
N ASN A 134 3.66 -16.98 -6.83
CA ASN A 134 3.91 -17.04 -5.39
C ASN A 134 3.01 -16.14 -4.55
N ALA A 135 2.55 -14.99 -5.08
CA ALA A 135 1.56 -14.16 -4.39
C ALA A 135 0.16 -14.82 -4.40
N ASN A 136 -0.60 -14.58 -3.34
CA ASN A 136 -1.99 -15.02 -3.23
C ASN A 136 -2.94 -14.02 -3.90
N TYR A 137 -2.66 -12.72 -3.77
CA TYR A 137 -3.47 -11.65 -4.33
C TYR A 137 -2.59 -10.60 -4.99
N ILE A 138 -3.06 -10.08 -6.13
CA ILE A 138 -2.40 -9.00 -6.87
C ILE A 138 -3.39 -7.86 -7.03
N ILE A 139 -3.03 -6.69 -6.50
CA ILE A 139 -3.89 -5.53 -6.44
C ILE A 139 -3.36 -4.46 -7.39
N ILE A 140 -4.18 -4.07 -8.35
CA ILE A 140 -3.85 -3.03 -9.35
C ILE A 140 -4.87 -1.89 -9.26
N PRO A 141 -4.44 -0.64 -8.99
CA PRO A 141 -5.33 0.50 -8.90
C PRO A 141 -5.78 0.96 -10.30
N ILE A 142 -7.09 1.09 -10.48
CA ILE A 142 -7.74 1.79 -11.61
C ILE A 142 -8.83 2.69 -11.01
N ASP A 143 -8.45 3.88 -10.55
CA ASP A 143 -9.35 4.79 -9.82
C ASP A 143 -10.05 5.79 -10.73
N ALA A 144 -9.56 5.93 -11.96
CA ALA A 144 -10.07 6.84 -12.97
C ALA A 144 -9.56 6.46 -14.36
N ALA A 145 -10.23 6.97 -15.38
CA ALA A 145 -9.83 6.87 -16.77
C ALA A 145 -9.76 8.28 -17.41
N GLY A 146 -9.39 8.38 -18.68
CA GLY A 146 -9.32 9.63 -19.41
C GLY A 146 -8.52 10.72 -18.70
N GLU A 147 -9.06 11.95 -18.75
CA GLU A 147 -8.45 13.13 -18.10
C GLU A 147 -8.44 13.04 -16.57
N TYR A 148 -9.45 12.41 -15.97
CA TYR A 148 -9.53 12.24 -14.52
C TYR A 148 -8.39 11.40 -13.96
N ARG A 149 -7.85 10.49 -14.77
CA ARG A 149 -6.68 9.70 -14.40
C ARG A 149 -5.43 10.57 -14.25
N GLN A 150 -5.27 11.62 -15.06
CA GLN A 150 -4.17 12.57 -14.89
C GLN A 150 -4.29 13.35 -13.57
N ILE A 151 -5.50 13.69 -13.19
CA ILE A 151 -5.76 14.41 -11.93
C ILE A 151 -5.53 13.49 -10.72
N ILE A 152 -6.07 12.27 -10.75
CA ILE A 152 -6.10 11.37 -9.58
C ILE A 152 -4.79 10.58 -9.43
N ASN A 153 -4.31 9.96 -10.50
CA ASN A 153 -3.16 9.06 -10.46
C ASN A 153 -1.87 9.70 -10.97
N ASN A 154 -1.98 10.73 -11.82
CA ASN A 154 -0.85 11.44 -12.43
C ASN A 154 0.26 10.48 -12.89
N PRO A 155 -0.01 9.55 -13.82
CA PRO A 155 0.98 8.59 -14.31
C PRO A 155 2.04 9.28 -15.17
N LEU A 156 3.15 8.57 -15.44
CA LEU A 156 4.02 8.92 -16.56
C LEU A 156 3.19 8.96 -17.85
N GLU A 157 3.42 9.98 -18.68
CA GLU A 157 2.61 10.25 -19.89
C GLU A 157 2.53 9.07 -20.85
N LYS A 158 3.62 8.32 -21.01
CA LYS A 158 3.70 7.15 -21.90
C LYS A 158 2.91 5.93 -21.38
N LEU A 159 2.49 5.92 -20.12
CA LEU A 159 1.79 4.77 -19.52
C LEU A 159 0.27 4.92 -19.72
N LYS A 160 -0.23 4.43 -20.84
CA LYS A 160 -1.67 4.49 -21.19
C LYS A 160 -2.45 3.37 -20.51
N LEU A 161 -3.69 3.66 -20.05
CA LEU A 161 -4.55 2.68 -19.36
C LEU A 161 -4.89 1.48 -20.26
N LYS A 162 -5.11 1.73 -21.57
CA LYS A 162 -5.36 0.66 -22.54
C LYS A 162 -4.22 -0.38 -22.58
N GLN A 163 -2.97 0.07 -22.52
CA GLN A 163 -1.81 -0.82 -22.46
C GLN A 163 -1.80 -1.63 -21.17
N LEU A 164 -2.10 -1.02 -20.02
CA LEU A 164 -2.18 -1.72 -18.74
C LEU A 164 -3.19 -2.87 -18.78
N VAL A 165 -4.42 -2.60 -19.23
CA VAL A 165 -5.46 -3.64 -19.26
C VAL A 165 -5.14 -4.75 -20.28
N GLN A 166 -4.45 -4.43 -21.38
CA GLN A 166 -3.95 -5.44 -22.34
C GLN A 166 -2.87 -6.33 -21.71
N LYS A 167 -1.92 -5.75 -20.98
CA LYS A 167 -0.92 -6.50 -20.22
C LYS A 167 -1.57 -7.44 -19.20
N ILE A 168 -2.57 -6.98 -18.45
CA ILE A 168 -3.33 -7.83 -17.53
C ILE A 168 -4.04 -8.95 -18.30
N LYS A 169 -4.65 -8.65 -19.44
CA LYS A 169 -5.35 -9.62 -20.28
C LYS A 169 -4.44 -10.71 -20.83
N SER A 170 -3.18 -10.39 -21.13
CA SER A 170 -2.19 -11.36 -21.64
C SER A 170 -1.74 -12.39 -20.58
N ILE A 171 -1.92 -12.10 -19.29
CA ILE A 171 -1.62 -13.04 -18.21
C ILE A 171 -2.56 -14.28 -18.30
N PRO A 172 -2.04 -15.51 -18.18
CA PRO A 172 -2.86 -16.71 -18.19
C PRO A 172 -4.01 -16.63 -17.17
N ARG A 173 -5.20 -17.12 -17.56
CA ARG A 173 -6.43 -17.01 -16.74
C ARG A 173 -6.26 -17.55 -15.33
N VAL A 174 -5.52 -18.65 -15.17
CA VAL A 174 -5.25 -19.27 -13.85
C VAL A 174 -4.54 -18.28 -12.90
N LEU A 175 -3.53 -17.58 -13.40
CA LEU A 175 -2.81 -16.57 -12.62
C LEU A 175 -3.63 -15.29 -12.47
N ARG A 176 -4.35 -14.89 -13.55
CA ARG A 176 -5.20 -13.69 -13.52
C ARG A 176 -6.35 -13.79 -12.51
N ASN A 177 -6.78 -14.99 -12.14
CA ASN A 177 -7.77 -15.19 -11.08
C ASN A 177 -7.33 -14.68 -9.69
N LYS A 178 -6.04 -14.38 -9.49
CA LYS A 178 -5.51 -13.75 -8.26
C LYS A 178 -5.63 -12.23 -8.26
N PHE A 179 -6.02 -11.62 -9.40
CA PHE A 179 -6.06 -10.17 -9.56
C PHE A 179 -7.33 -9.57 -9.01
N PHE A 180 -7.16 -8.39 -8.43
CA PHE A 180 -8.22 -7.48 -8.04
C PHE A 180 -7.91 -6.11 -8.64
N ILE A 181 -8.90 -5.49 -9.24
CA ILE A 181 -8.81 -4.06 -9.55
C ILE A 181 -9.23 -3.29 -8.32
N GLU A 182 -8.36 -2.43 -7.82
CA GLU A 182 -8.66 -1.54 -6.70
C GLU A 182 -9.26 -0.25 -7.24
N ILE A 183 -10.44 0.12 -6.73
CA ILE A 183 -11.05 1.44 -6.94
C ILE A 183 -11.08 2.16 -5.59
N ASN A 184 -10.31 3.25 -5.50
CA ASN A 184 -10.23 4.06 -4.30
C ASN A 184 -11.08 5.32 -4.47
N LEU A 185 -12.29 5.31 -3.94
CA LEU A 185 -13.25 6.39 -4.08
C LEU A 185 -12.80 7.64 -3.33
N LEU A 186 -12.90 8.79 -4.00
CA LEU A 186 -12.51 10.08 -3.46
C LEU A 186 -13.30 11.25 -4.08
N ARG A 187 -13.23 12.39 -3.40
CA ARG A 187 -13.70 13.70 -3.88
C ARG A 187 -12.55 14.69 -3.85
N TYR A 188 -12.42 15.48 -4.91
CA TYR A 188 -11.37 16.49 -5.03
C TYR A 188 -11.81 17.62 -5.97
N ASN A 189 -11.89 18.87 -5.50
CA ASN A 189 -12.25 20.04 -6.32
C ASN A 189 -13.48 19.84 -7.22
N GLY A 190 -14.58 19.35 -6.65
CA GLY A 190 -15.82 19.06 -7.40
C GLY A 190 -15.84 17.71 -8.10
N LEU A 191 -14.69 17.12 -8.43
CA LEU A 191 -14.59 15.78 -9.01
C LEU A 191 -14.97 14.71 -7.98
N ARG A 192 -15.72 13.70 -8.43
CA ARG A 192 -16.07 12.49 -7.67
C ARG A 192 -15.88 11.30 -8.59
N ASN A 193 -14.93 10.44 -8.32
CA ASN A 193 -14.77 9.22 -9.14
C ASN A 193 -15.85 8.14 -8.87
N SER A 194 -16.81 8.46 -8.04
CA SER A 194 -18.09 7.70 -7.86
C SER A 194 -19.20 8.15 -8.80
N ASP A 195 -18.99 9.16 -9.63
CA ASP A 195 -20.01 9.62 -10.58
C ASP A 195 -20.19 8.57 -11.69
N PRO A 196 -21.45 8.27 -12.12
CA PRO A 196 -21.75 7.17 -13.05
C PRO A 196 -20.93 7.25 -14.34
N LYS A 197 -20.79 8.43 -14.97
CA LYS A 197 -20.00 8.60 -16.20
C LYS A 197 -18.53 8.18 -16.03
N ILE A 198 -17.93 8.52 -14.88
CA ILE A 198 -16.54 8.16 -14.59
C ILE A 198 -16.43 6.65 -14.30
N LEU A 199 -17.43 6.09 -13.59
CA LEU A 199 -17.49 4.66 -13.33
C LEU A 199 -17.66 3.86 -14.62
N ASP A 200 -18.53 4.29 -15.53
CA ASP A 200 -18.70 3.64 -16.84
C ASP A 200 -17.42 3.59 -17.66
N GLU A 201 -16.67 4.71 -17.67
CA GLU A 201 -15.37 4.77 -18.33
C GLU A 201 -14.35 3.83 -17.66
N ILE A 202 -14.29 3.80 -16.33
CA ILE A 202 -13.46 2.86 -15.57
C ILE A 202 -13.83 1.41 -15.92
N LEU A 203 -15.13 1.07 -15.90
CA LEU A 203 -15.63 -0.27 -16.16
C LEU A 203 -15.34 -0.73 -17.59
N SER A 204 -15.38 0.19 -18.57
CA SER A 204 -15.00 -0.13 -19.95
C SER A 204 -13.57 -0.67 -20.04
N TYR A 205 -12.63 -0.09 -19.30
CA TYR A 205 -11.25 -0.59 -19.22
C TYR A 205 -11.13 -1.88 -18.39
N ILE A 206 -11.82 -1.96 -17.24
CA ILE A 206 -11.76 -3.17 -16.40
C ILE A 206 -12.26 -4.38 -17.19
N SER A 207 -13.36 -4.25 -17.95
CA SER A 207 -13.88 -5.34 -18.78
C SER A 207 -12.87 -5.87 -19.78
N MET A 208 -12.07 -4.98 -20.39
CA MET A 208 -10.99 -5.36 -21.31
C MET A 208 -9.88 -6.17 -20.63
N SER A 209 -9.64 -5.99 -19.33
CA SER A 209 -8.62 -6.72 -18.58
C SER A 209 -8.99 -8.19 -18.34
N GLY A 210 -10.29 -8.52 -18.35
CA GLY A 210 -10.82 -9.83 -17.98
C GLY A 210 -10.72 -10.14 -16.49
N VAL A 211 -10.54 -9.13 -15.62
CA VAL A 211 -10.62 -9.25 -14.16
C VAL A 211 -12.04 -8.96 -13.72
N SER A 212 -12.64 -9.85 -12.92
CA SER A 212 -14.03 -9.72 -12.43
C SER A 212 -14.12 -9.34 -10.95
N LYS A 213 -13.00 -9.14 -10.27
CA LYS A 213 -12.95 -8.83 -8.84
C LYS A 213 -12.55 -7.37 -8.63
N ILE A 214 -13.37 -6.64 -7.90
CA ILE A 214 -13.10 -5.24 -7.52
C ILE A 214 -12.89 -5.16 -6.02
N LEU A 215 -11.79 -4.51 -5.61
CA LEU A 215 -11.52 -4.12 -4.24
C LEU A 215 -11.95 -2.66 -4.08
N LEU A 216 -13.15 -2.44 -3.56
CA LEU A 216 -13.73 -1.12 -3.40
C LEU A 216 -13.37 -0.53 -2.05
N LYS A 217 -12.77 0.64 -2.05
CA LYS A 217 -12.42 1.38 -0.83
C LYS A 217 -12.59 2.88 -1.01
N THR A 218 -12.48 3.61 0.06
CA THR A 218 -12.37 5.07 0.04
C THR A 218 -11.11 5.49 0.79
N ILE A 219 -10.63 6.70 0.55
CA ILE A 219 -9.49 7.23 1.32
C ILE A 219 -9.83 7.29 2.81
N ASN A 220 -8.88 6.97 3.67
CA ASN A 220 -9.07 6.98 5.12
C ASN A 220 -7.89 7.59 5.90
N ARG A 221 -6.97 8.23 5.18
CA ARG A 221 -5.76 8.85 5.73
C ARG A 221 -5.42 10.13 4.98
N PRO A 222 -4.77 11.08 5.64
CA PRO A 222 -4.19 12.21 4.94
C PRO A 222 -3.14 11.72 3.94
N SER A 223 -3.04 12.43 2.82
CA SER A 223 -1.97 12.34 1.85
C SER A 223 -1.22 13.67 1.79
N TRP A 224 -0.26 13.80 0.87
CA TRP A 224 0.36 15.10 0.63
C TRP A 224 -0.66 16.18 0.20
N ASN A 225 -1.78 15.78 -0.41
CA ASN A 225 -2.89 16.68 -0.77
C ASN A 225 -4.03 16.55 0.25
N THR A 226 -4.08 17.46 1.20
CA THR A 226 -5.08 17.44 2.29
C THR A 226 -6.50 17.83 1.85
N ARG A 227 -6.68 18.37 0.62
CA ARG A 227 -8.01 18.76 0.10
C ARG A 227 -8.85 17.58 -0.38
N ILE A 228 -8.25 16.40 -0.55
CA ILE A 228 -9.02 15.20 -0.91
C ILE A 228 -9.90 14.75 0.25
N LYS A 229 -11.10 14.28 -0.08
CA LYS A 229 -12.10 13.82 0.89
C LYS A 229 -12.61 12.42 0.53
N PRO A 230 -12.96 11.60 1.52
CA PRO A 230 -13.54 10.29 1.27
C PRO A 230 -14.96 10.38 0.69
N VAL A 231 -15.35 9.32 0.00
CA VAL A 231 -16.74 8.99 -0.33
C VAL A 231 -17.24 8.01 0.72
N LYS A 232 -18.32 8.32 1.42
CA LYS A 232 -18.84 7.53 2.54
C LYS A 232 -20.37 7.36 2.46
N GLY A 233 -20.91 6.50 3.32
CA GLY A 233 -22.33 6.31 3.52
C GLY A 233 -23.05 5.87 2.24
N ARG A 234 -24.23 6.44 2.01
CA ARG A 234 -25.11 6.04 0.89
C ARG A 234 -24.45 6.09 -0.48
N VAL A 235 -23.52 7.03 -0.72
CA VAL A 235 -22.84 7.13 -2.02
C VAL A 235 -21.86 5.95 -2.20
N PHE A 236 -21.16 5.54 -1.17
CA PHE A 236 -20.28 4.36 -1.21
C PHE A 236 -21.10 3.09 -1.50
N GLU A 237 -22.20 2.88 -0.79
CA GLU A 237 -23.07 1.70 -0.98
C GLU A 237 -23.72 1.69 -2.37
N LYS A 238 -24.24 2.81 -2.86
CA LYS A 238 -24.75 2.91 -4.23
C LYS A 238 -23.68 2.61 -5.28
N THR A 239 -22.44 3.03 -5.04
CA THR A 239 -21.33 2.69 -5.96
C THR A 239 -21.04 1.18 -5.92
N ARG A 240 -21.08 0.56 -4.74
CA ARG A 240 -20.92 -0.90 -4.61
C ARG A 240 -22.00 -1.64 -5.39
N GLU A 241 -23.27 -1.31 -5.13
CA GLU A 241 -24.43 -1.90 -5.83
C GLU A 241 -24.32 -1.72 -7.36
N TYR A 242 -23.91 -0.53 -7.80
CA TYR A 242 -23.71 -0.24 -9.22
C TYR A 242 -22.67 -1.17 -9.85
N LEU A 243 -21.52 -1.39 -9.19
CA LEU A 243 -20.48 -2.29 -9.67
C LEU A 243 -20.94 -3.75 -9.66
N GLU A 244 -21.69 -4.18 -8.65
CA GLU A 244 -22.27 -5.54 -8.55
C GLU A 244 -23.30 -5.78 -9.66
N ASN A 245 -24.17 -4.81 -9.93
CA ASN A 245 -25.16 -4.88 -11.02
C ASN A 245 -24.53 -4.92 -12.41
N ASN A 246 -23.28 -4.42 -12.55
CA ASN A 246 -22.49 -4.56 -13.77
C ASN A 246 -21.68 -5.87 -13.83
N GLY A 247 -21.98 -6.87 -12.96
CA GLY A 247 -21.45 -8.22 -13.02
C GLY A 247 -20.10 -8.41 -12.32
N TYR A 248 -19.62 -7.44 -11.52
CA TYR A 248 -18.36 -7.56 -10.79
C TYR A 248 -18.57 -8.12 -9.39
N LYS A 249 -17.64 -8.96 -8.93
CA LYS A 249 -17.57 -9.37 -7.53
C LYS A 249 -16.87 -8.28 -6.71
N VAL A 250 -17.64 -7.55 -5.90
CA VAL A 250 -17.13 -6.40 -5.15
C VAL A 250 -16.78 -6.80 -3.71
N PHE A 251 -15.55 -6.49 -3.31
CA PHE A 251 -15.05 -6.64 -1.94
C PHE A 251 -14.91 -5.23 -1.33
N ALA A 252 -15.86 -4.85 -0.50
CA ALA A 252 -15.85 -3.55 0.16
C ALA A 252 -14.89 -3.56 1.35
N CYS A 253 -13.93 -2.64 1.34
CA CYS A 253 -12.98 -2.46 2.43
C CYS A 253 -13.52 -1.49 3.47
N ILE A 254 -14.24 -2.02 4.44
CA ILE A 254 -14.80 -1.26 5.57
C ILE A 254 -13.95 -1.45 6.83
N GLU A 255 -13.99 -0.48 7.73
CA GLU A 255 -13.28 -0.59 9.01
C GLU A 255 -13.84 -1.77 9.82
N LYS A 256 -12.94 -2.65 10.22
CA LYS A 256 -13.26 -3.73 11.15
C LYS A 256 -12.65 -3.39 12.51
N PRO A 257 -13.38 -3.60 13.62
CA PRO A 257 -12.80 -3.45 14.93
C PRO A 257 -11.68 -4.48 15.10
N LEU A 258 -10.58 -4.08 15.71
CA LEU A 258 -9.53 -5.01 16.14
C LEU A 258 -9.94 -5.57 17.49
N GLU A 259 -10.18 -6.87 17.53
CA GLU A 259 -10.62 -7.55 18.75
C GLU A 259 -9.46 -7.76 19.75
N LYS A 260 -8.22 -7.88 19.23
CA LYS A 260 -7.03 -8.13 20.05
C LYS A 260 -6.14 -6.90 20.17
N LYS A 261 -5.65 -6.64 21.37
CA LYS A 261 -4.62 -5.64 21.63
C LYS A 261 -3.27 -6.20 21.12
N ILE A 262 -2.63 -5.49 20.20
CA ILE A 262 -1.34 -5.87 19.63
C ILE A 262 -0.34 -4.85 20.13
N ILE A 263 0.73 -5.29 20.77
CA ILE A 263 1.77 -4.39 21.27
C ILE A 263 3.11 -4.88 20.77
N ILE A 264 3.78 -4.05 19.96
CA ILE A 264 5.17 -4.25 19.56
C ILE A 264 6.07 -4.02 20.77
N LYS A 265 6.97 -4.97 21.05
CA LYS A 265 7.83 -4.98 22.23
C LYS A 265 9.26 -4.50 21.95
N SER A 266 9.71 -4.57 20.69
CA SER A 266 11.09 -4.26 20.30
C SER A 266 11.25 -2.88 19.70
N ASP A 267 12.40 -2.25 19.90
CA ASP A 267 12.90 -1.04 19.24
C ASP A 267 11.81 -0.05 18.80
N LEU A 268 11.06 0.44 19.80
CA LEU A 268 9.82 1.18 19.59
C LEU A 268 10.01 2.42 18.68
N GLU A 269 11.11 3.15 18.86
CA GLU A 269 11.42 4.33 18.04
C GLU A 269 11.64 3.93 16.58
N GLU A 270 12.44 2.87 16.35
CA GLU A 270 12.72 2.35 15.03
C GLU A 270 11.43 1.84 14.35
N ALA A 271 10.62 1.06 15.08
CA ALA A 271 9.39 0.50 14.55
C ALA A 271 8.37 1.59 14.16
N ILE A 272 8.19 2.60 15.01
CA ILE A 272 7.24 3.70 14.75
C ILE A 272 7.70 4.55 13.56
N LEU A 273 8.97 4.97 13.52
CA LEU A 273 9.45 5.81 12.44
C LEU A 273 9.41 5.07 11.10
N ASN A 274 9.83 3.80 11.05
CA ASN A 274 9.71 2.98 9.85
C ASN A 274 8.27 2.77 9.39
N HIS A 275 7.31 2.72 10.32
CA HIS A 275 5.89 2.66 9.97
C HIS A 275 5.39 4.00 9.42
N LEU A 276 5.69 5.11 10.10
CA LEU A 276 5.28 6.46 9.70
C LEU A 276 5.87 6.88 8.34
N LEU A 277 7.04 6.38 7.97
CA LEU A 277 7.63 6.58 6.63
C LEU A 277 6.72 6.07 5.51
N ARG A 278 5.97 4.99 5.75
CA ARG A 278 5.12 4.34 4.74
C ARG A 278 3.65 4.66 4.89
N LYS A 279 3.24 5.20 6.04
CA LYS A 279 1.82 5.37 6.33
C LYS A 279 1.59 6.34 7.48
N PRO A 280 0.79 7.40 7.31
CA PRO A 280 0.32 8.19 8.43
C PRO A 280 -0.49 7.31 9.40
N LEU A 281 -0.27 7.47 10.69
CA LEU A 281 -0.98 6.75 11.75
C LEU A 281 -1.78 7.72 12.60
N SER A 282 -3.01 7.35 12.95
CA SER A 282 -3.78 8.11 13.94
C SER A 282 -3.30 7.80 15.36
N ASN A 283 -3.60 8.70 16.30
CA ASN A 283 -3.39 8.45 17.74
C ASN A 283 -3.90 7.08 18.16
N GLU A 284 -5.14 6.74 17.74
CA GLU A 284 -5.77 5.46 18.09
C GLU A 284 -5.00 4.27 17.53
N GLU A 285 -4.46 4.37 16.29
CA GLU A 285 -3.66 3.30 15.69
C GLU A 285 -2.32 3.13 16.39
N ILE A 286 -1.64 4.24 16.71
CA ILE A 286 -0.38 4.19 17.46
C ILE A 286 -0.61 3.55 18.83
N GLN A 287 -1.66 3.95 19.56
CA GLN A 287 -1.98 3.38 20.86
C GLN A 287 -2.31 1.88 20.78
N LYS A 288 -3.03 1.45 19.76
CA LYS A 288 -3.40 0.04 19.57
C LYS A 288 -2.20 -0.86 19.26
N ILE A 289 -1.23 -0.35 18.49
CA ILE A 289 -0.09 -1.12 17.97
C ILE A 289 1.13 -1.01 18.88
N TYR A 290 1.36 0.18 19.46
CA TYR A 290 2.59 0.51 20.18
C TYR A 290 2.34 0.91 21.65
N GLY A 291 1.08 0.93 22.08
CA GLY A 291 0.70 1.35 23.43
C GLY A 291 0.88 2.85 23.68
N LEU A 292 0.75 3.27 24.94
CA LEU A 292 0.93 4.67 25.34
C LEU A 292 2.36 5.18 25.09
N ARG A 293 3.37 4.32 25.27
CA ARG A 293 4.77 4.65 24.96
C ARG A 293 4.95 5.03 23.48
N GLY A 294 4.17 4.42 22.59
CA GLY A 294 4.19 4.74 21.17
C GLY A 294 3.73 6.17 20.88
N ILE A 295 2.74 6.68 21.59
CA ILE A 295 2.30 8.08 21.44
C ILE A 295 3.41 9.02 21.93
N ILE A 296 4.00 8.74 23.10
CA ILE A 296 5.12 9.56 23.64
C ILE A 296 6.28 9.60 22.67
N THR A 297 6.61 8.45 22.06
CA THR A 297 7.68 8.37 21.05
C THR A 297 7.35 9.18 19.79
N ALA A 298 6.11 9.09 19.30
CA ALA A 298 5.68 9.87 18.14
C ALA A 298 5.71 11.39 18.41
N GLU A 299 5.39 11.82 19.66
CA GLU A 299 5.52 13.20 20.10
C GLU A 299 6.98 13.68 20.10
N LYS A 300 7.90 12.88 20.62
CA LYS A 300 9.34 13.18 20.53
C LYS A 300 9.81 13.38 19.09
N PHE A 301 9.30 12.60 18.14
CA PHE A 301 9.62 12.80 16.72
C PHE A 301 9.02 14.09 16.16
N VAL A 302 7.90 14.57 16.70
CA VAL A 302 7.36 15.89 16.35
C VAL A 302 8.27 17.00 16.87
N GLU A 303 8.72 16.90 18.13
CA GLU A 303 9.66 17.84 18.74
C GLU A 303 11.01 17.87 17.98
N ALA A 304 11.49 16.70 17.53
CA ALA A 304 12.68 16.56 16.71
C ALA A 304 12.47 16.97 15.23
N ASN A 305 11.30 17.47 14.85
CA ASN A 305 10.95 17.90 13.49
C ASN A 305 11.02 16.79 12.40
N LEU A 306 11.04 15.52 12.80
CA LEU A 306 11.04 14.36 11.90
C LEU A 306 9.62 13.97 11.44
N VAL A 307 8.63 14.26 12.28
CA VAL A 307 7.22 13.93 12.10
C VAL A 307 6.38 15.19 12.31
N GLU A 308 5.25 15.29 11.67
CA GLU A 308 4.27 16.33 11.88
C GLU A 308 2.91 15.78 12.27
N LYS A 309 2.14 16.55 13.02
CA LYS A 309 0.72 16.27 13.32
C LYS A 309 -0.17 16.95 12.29
N ILE A 310 -1.15 16.21 11.83
CA ILE A 310 -2.17 16.71 10.91
C ILE A 310 -3.54 16.39 11.46
N ASN A 311 -4.36 17.42 11.59
CA ASN A 311 -5.80 17.22 11.82
C ASN A 311 -6.47 16.98 10.47
N TRP A 312 -6.99 15.78 10.27
CA TRP A 312 -7.70 15.40 9.04
C TRP A 312 -8.98 14.65 9.40
N LEU A 313 -10.12 15.17 8.97
CA LEU A 313 -11.46 14.62 9.26
C LEU A 313 -11.70 14.39 10.76
N ASN A 314 -11.37 15.38 11.60
CA ASN A 314 -11.51 15.34 13.06
C ASN A 314 -10.69 14.26 13.77
N LYS A 315 -9.62 13.77 13.13
CA LYS A 315 -8.64 12.86 13.73
C LYS A 315 -7.25 13.43 13.60
N ILE A 316 -6.44 13.26 14.65
CA ILE A 316 -5.02 13.62 14.63
C ILE A 316 -4.24 12.44 14.04
N TYR A 317 -3.44 12.73 13.04
CA TYR A 317 -2.50 11.81 12.41
C TYR A 317 -1.08 12.29 12.59
N PHE A 318 -0.18 11.34 12.77
CA PHE A 318 1.27 11.54 12.67
C PHE A 318 1.72 11.08 11.29
N ARG A 319 2.58 11.86 10.64
CA ARG A 319 3.23 11.47 9.38
C ARG A 319 4.64 12.03 9.31
N THR A 320 5.54 11.37 8.61
CA THR A 320 6.88 11.89 8.35
C THR A 320 6.83 13.09 7.40
N ARG A 321 7.76 14.02 7.57
CA ARG A 321 7.90 15.20 6.69
C ARG A 321 8.56 14.87 5.34
N HIS A 322 9.20 13.71 5.21
CA HIS A 322 9.97 13.33 4.03
C HIS A 322 10.94 14.43 3.57
N SER A 323 11.56 15.10 4.51
CA SER A 323 12.56 16.13 4.29
C SER A 323 13.93 15.51 3.97
N LEU A 324 14.83 16.30 3.42
CA LEU A 324 16.22 15.88 3.24
C LEU A 324 16.87 15.57 4.59
N ASP A 325 16.54 16.36 5.61
CA ASP A 325 17.04 16.17 6.99
C ASP A 325 16.63 14.82 7.56
N LEU A 326 15.37 14.40 7.35
CA LEU A 326 14.91 13.06 7.74
C LEU A 326 15.71 11.97 7.02
N TYR A 327 15.97 12.13 5.72
CA TYR A 327 16.69 11.14 4.95
C TYR A 327 18.16 11.05 5.38
N ASN A 328 18.81 12.20 5.62
CA ASN A 328 20.18 12.25 6.17
C ASN A 328 20.22 11.60 7.55
N TYR A 329 19.31 11.97 8.45
CA TYR A 329 19.20 11.36 9.78
C TYR A 329 19.12 9.83 9.73
N LEU A 330 18.28 9.28 8.82
CA LEU A 330 18.12 7.82 8.67
C LEU A 330 19.36 7.14 8.06
N LEU A 331 20.09 7.82 7.19
CA LEU A 331 21.32 7.30 6.59
C LEU A 331 22.49 7.33 7.58
N GLU A 332 22.64 8.42 8.34
CA GLU A 332 23.71 8.60 9.32
C GLU A 332 23.56 7.70 10.56
N THR A 333 22.31 7.48 11.00
CA THR A 333 22.03 6.63 12.18
C THR A 333 21.84 5.15 11.85
N GLY A 334 21.78 4.79 10.58
CA GLY A 334 21.46 3.45 10.06
C GLY A 334 22.67 2.57 9.69
N GLY A 335 23.91 3.06 9.92
CA GLY A 335 25.15 2.33 9.65
C GLY A 335 25.37 1.13 10.55
#